data_d60e4f8ddf217ae791aa0b974e7c4568
#
_entry.id   d60e4f8ddf217ae791aa0b974e7c4568
#
_cell.length_a   1.000
_cell.length_b   1.000
_cell.length_c   1.000
_cell.angle_alpha   90.00
_cell.angle_beta   90.00
_cell.angle_gamma   90.00
#
_symmetry.space_group_name_H-M   'P 1'
#
loop_
_entity.id
_entity.type
_entity.pdbx_description
1 polymer ?
#
loop_
_entity_poly.entity_id
_entity_poly.type
_entity_poly.pdbx_seq_one_letter_code
_entity_poly.pdbx_strand_id
1 'polypeptide(L)'
;MGSYLDEDEFNRWITTASSTLKSALNDAESGFYNWACFKAQQASEFSIKAYLRGTGNDSFGHSISMLLQKGNFDTAIINKAKKLDKYYIPTRDTDSWSDGTPEDYYTKEDAFDAIECSRSIITEIENKWRSLKSELKKERE
;
A
#
# COMPACT_ATOMS: atom_id res chain seq x y z
N MET A 1 7.55 -29.26 -6.57
CA MET A 1 8.60 -28.32 -6.20
C MET A 1 8.18 -27.49 -5.00
N GLY A 2 9.03 -27.41 -4.01
CA GLY A 2 8.74 -26.64 -2.82
C GLY A 2 8.66 -25.14 -3.12
N SER A 3 7.67 -24.49 -2.56
CA SER A 3 7.59 -23.05 -2.60
C SER A 3 8.57 -22.45 -1.61
N TYR A 4 9.27 -21.44 -2.02
CA TYR A 4 10.20 -20.72 -1.18
C TYR A 4 9.66 -19.33 -0.87
N LEU A 5 9.65 -18.98 0.42
CA LEU A 5 9.26 -17.65 0.87
C LEU A 5 10.48 -16.90 1.37
N ASP A 6 10.64 -15.67 0.90
CA ASP A 6 11.70 -14.80 1.37
C ASP A 6 11.16 -13.90 2.49
N GLU A 7 11.23 -14.40 3.72
CA GLU A 7 10.72 -13.67 4.89
C GLU A 7 11.50 -12.38 5.15
N ASP A 8 12.80 -12.39 4.92
CA ASP A 8 13.62 -11.20 5.14
C ASP A 8 13.18 -10.07 4.21
N GLU A 9 12.92 -10.40 2.95
CA GLU A 9 12.45 -9.43 1.97
C GLU A 9 11.05 -8.93 2.31
N PHE A 10 10.14 -9.84 2.69
CA PHE A 10 8.82 -9.44 3.14
C PHE A 10 8.90 -8.49 4.33
N ASN A 11 9.67 -8.85 5.35
CA ASN A 11 9.79 -8.05 6.57
C ASN A 11 10.38 -6.68 6.30
N ARG A 12 11.34 -6.60 5.42
CA ARG A 12 11.99 -5.34 5.04
C ARG A 12 10.98 -4.36 4.43
N TRP A 13 10.17 -4.84 3.51
CA TRP A 13 9.20 -4.00 2.82
C TRP A 13 7.95 -3.70 3.66
N ILE A 14 7.46 -4.68 4.44
CA ILE A 14 6.27 -4.45 5.28
C ILE A 14 6.59 -3.49 6.43
N THR A 15 7.81 -3.51 6.93
CA THR A 15 8.27 -2.55 7.96
C THR A 15 8.24 -1.13 7.40
N THR A 16 8.73 -0.95 6.17
CA THR A 16 8.68 0.36 5.51
C THR A 16 7.23 0.79 5.28
N ALA A 17 6.36 -0.13 4.89
CA ALA A 17 4.94 0.18 4.71
C ALA A 17 4.31 0.70 6.01
N SER A 18 4.54 0.01 7.12
CA SER A 18 4.00 0.41 8.43
C SER A 18 4.52 1.76 8.88
N SER A 19 5.80 2.00 8.70
CA SER A 19 6.43 3.28 9.04
C SER A 19 5.87 4.42 8.21
N THR A 20 5.67 4.17 6.91
CA THR A 20 5.11 5.17 5.99
C THR A 20 3.67 5.51 6.37
N LEU A 21 2.88 4.52 6.79
CA LEU A 21 1.51 4.77 7.23
C LEU A 21 1.45 5.63 8.49
N LYS A 22 2.37 5.40 9.43
CA LYS A 22 2.50 6.27 10.62
C LYS A 22 2.82 7.70 10.22
N SER A 23 3.71 7.88 9.25
CA SER A 23 4.06 9.20 8.73
C SER A 23 2.84 9.88 8.08
N ALA A 24 2.03 9.11 7.35
CA ALA A 24 0.80 9.62 6.77
C ALA A 24 -0.17 10.14 7.85
N LEU A 25 -0.33 9.40 8.93
CA LEU A 25 -1.19 9.80 10.04
C LEU A 25 -0.68 11.09 10.69
N ASN A 26 0.62 11.21 10.91
CA ASN A 26 1.21 12.42 11.45
C ASN A 26 0.96 13.63 10.54
N ASP A 27 1.09 13.45 9.23
CA ASP A 27 0.80 14.52 8.27
C ASP A 27 -0.68 14.92 8.33
N ALA A 28 -1.60 13.95 8.38
CA ALA A 28 -3.03 14.23 8.46
C ALA A 28 -3.38 15.02 9.74
N GLU A 29 -2.80 14.63 10.86
CA GLU A 29 -3.02 15.30 12.14
C GLU A 29 -2.46 16.71 12.15
N SER A 30 -1.43 16.98 11.35
CA SER A 30 -0.80 18.29 11.25
C SER A 30 -1.35 19.15 10.10
N GLY A 31 -2.36 18.66 9.38
CA GLY A 31 -3.00 19.42 8.30
C GLY A 31 -2.34 19.30 6.94
N PHE A 32 -1.38 18.41 6.77
CA PHE A 32 -0.71 18.17 5.48
C PHE A 32 -1.46 17.06 4.73
N TYR A 33 -2.69 17.35 4.30
CA TYR A 33 -3.61 16.33 3.77
C TYR A 33 -3.16 15.74 2.44
N ASN A 34 -2.59 16.53 1.55
CA ASN A 34 -2.05 16.02 0.29
C ASN A 34 -0.90 15.02 0.53
N TRP A 35 0.01 15.36 1.44
CA TRP A 35 1.11 14.46 1.79
C TRP A 35 0.62 13.20 2.47
N ALA A 36 -0.40 13.30 3.33
CA ALA A 36 -1.01 12.14 3.96
C ALA A 36 -1.60 11.18 2.92
N CYS A 37 -2.31 11.70 1.91
CA CYS A 37 -2.85 10.91 0.81
C CYS A 37 -1.76 10.22 0.02
N PHE A 38 -0.69 10.95 -0.32
CA PHE A 38 0.44 10.37 -1.04
C PHE A 38 1.11 9.26 -0.24
N LYS A 39 1.37 9.50 1.05
CA LYS A 39 2.02 8.50 1.90
C LYS A 39 1.14 7.27 2.13
N ALA A 40 -0.19 7.43 2.20
CA ALA A 40 -1.10 6.29 2.27
C ALA A 40 -1.00 5.43 1.01
N GLN A 41 -0.90 6.06 -0.16
CA GLN A 41 -0.66 5.36 -1.42
C GLN A 41 0.67 4.61 -1.37
N GLN A 42 1.76 5.29 -0.94
CA GLN A 42 3.09 4.70 -0.87
C GLN A 42 3.14 3.52 0.12
N ALA A 43 2.51 3.66 1.28
CA ALA A 43 2.45 2.59 2.27
C ALA A 43 1.81 1.32 1.69
N SER A 44 0.72 1.49 0.95
CA SER A 44 0.04 0.38 0.30
C SER A 44 0.90 -0.24 -0.80
N GLU A 45 1.57 0.58 -1.59
CA GLU A 45 2.48 0.10 -2.62
C GLU A 45 3.60 -0.75 -2.01
N PHE A 46 4.23 -0.27 -0.93
CA PHE A 46 5.26 -1.03 -0.23
C PHE A 46 4.73 -2.35 0.31
N SER A 47 3.50 -2.37 0.81
CA SER A 47 2.93 -3.59 1.39
C SER A 47 2.69 -4.67 0.33
N ILE A 48 2.15 -4.32 -0.83
CA ILE A 48 1.96 -5.33 -1.88
C ILE A 48 3.31 -5.78 -2.46
N LYS A 49 4.27 -4.89 -2.54
CA LYS A 49 5.63 -5.26 -2.96
C LYS A 49 6.29 -6.21 -1.96
N ALA A 50 6.02 -6.03 -0.66
CA ALA A 50 6.48 -6.99 0.35
C ALA A 50 5.97 -8.39 0.04
N TYR A 51 4.69 -8.52 -0.25
CA TYR A 51 4.07 -9.82 -0.57
C TYR A 51 4.65 -10.41 -1.87
N LEU A 52 4.70 -9.61 -2.92
CA LEU A 52 5.19 -10.09 -4.22
C LEU A 52 6.66 -10.50 -4.14
N ARG A 53 7.50 -9.68 -3.52
CA ARG A 53 8.93 -10.01 -3.35
C ARG A 53 9.11 -11.21 -2.44
N GLY A 54 8.34 -11.29 -1.37
CA GLY A 54 8.39 -12.42 -0.46
C GLY A 54 7.98 -13.74 -1.10
N THR A 55 7.14 -13.68 -2.12
CA THR A 55 6.69 -14.88 -2.87
C THR A 55 7.49 -15.09 -4.16
N GLY A 56 8.51 -14.28 -4.42
CA GLY A 56 9.35 -14.41 -5.60
C GLY A 56 8.73 -13.92 -6.90
N ASN A 57 7.78 -13.00 -6.80
CA ASN A 57 7.09 -12.44 -7.96
C ASN A 57 7.60 -11.05 -8.32
N ASP A 58 7.42 -10.68 -9.57
CA ASP A 58 7.75 -9.35 -10.08
C ASP A 58 6.88 -8.28 -9.40
N SER A 59 7.50 -7.17 -9.01
CA SER A 59 6.83 -6.09 -8.28
C SER A 59 7.04 -4.72 -8.93
N PHE A 60 7.23 -4.67 -10.24
CA PHE A 60 7.41 -3.40 -10.94
C PHE A 60 6.13 -2.58 -10.99
N GLY A 61 6.28 -1.25 -10.92
CA GLY A 61 5.21 -0.30 -11.09
C GLY A 61 4.75 0.32 -9.79
N HIS A 62 3.85 1.30 -9.93
CA HIS A 62 3.34 2.09 -8.81
C HIS A 62 1.82 1.94 -8.63
N SER A 63 1.16 1.22 -9.52
CA SER A 63 -0.29 0.97 -9.40
C SER A 63 -0.54 -0.15 -8.42
N ILE A 64 -1.11 0.20 -7.26
CA ILE A 64 -1.42 -0.75 -6.21
C ILE A 64 -2.45 -1.77 -6.72
N SER A 65 -3.48 -1.29 -7.41
CA SER A 65 -4.54 -2.18 -7.90
C SER A 65 -4.01 -3.23 -8.89
N MET A 66 -3.10 -2.83 -9.76
CA MET A 66 -2.49 -3.76 -10.72
C MET A 66 -1.59 -4.77 -10.01
N LEU A 67 -0.82 -4.32 -9.02
CA LEU A 67 0.04 -5.19 -8.24
C LEU A 67 -0.78 -6.20 -7.41
N LEU A 68 -1.90 -5.76 -6.83
CA LEU A 68 -2.78 -6.66 -6.09
C LEU A 68 -3.40 -7.74 -7.00
N GLN A 69 -3.70 -7.41 -8.25
CA GLN A 69 -4.18 -8.40 -9.21
C GLN A 69 -3.16 -9.50 -9.44
N LYS A 70 -1.89 -9.15 -9.51
CA LYS A 70 -0.80 -10.15 -9.63
C LYS A 70 -0.76 -11.10 -8.44
N GLY A 71 -1.11 -10.60 -7.26
CA GLY A 71 -1.10 -11.39 -6.02
C GLY A 71 -2.38 -12.16 -5.75
N ASN A 72 -3.35 -12.12 -6.64
CA ASN A 72 -4.61 -12.85 -6.52
C ASN A 72 -5.47 -12.38 -5.33
N PHE A 73 -5.49 -11.08 -5.08
CA PHE A 73 -6.33 -10.48 -4.05
C PHE A 73 -7.74 -10.25 -4.58
N ASP A 74 -8.72 -10.12 -3.66
CA ASP A 74 -10.10 -10.01 -4.06
C ASP A 74 -10.48 -8.60 -4.54
N THR A 75 -11.66 -8.49 -5.14
CA THR A 75 -12.15 -7.25 -5.74
C THR A 75 -12.34 -6.13 -4.72
N ALA A 76 -12.75 -6.47 -3.49
CA ALA A 76 -12.99 -5.46 -2.46
C ALA A 76 -11.71 -4.69 -2.13
N ILE A 77 -10.61 -5.40 -1.96
CA ILE A 77 -9.30 -4.79 -1.66
C ILE A 77 -8.77 -4.04 -2.89
N ILE A 78 -8.94 -4.61 -4.08
CA ILE A 78 -8.52 -3.96 -5.32
C ILE A 78 -9.24 -2.62 -5.52
N ASN A 79 -10.54 -2.55 -5.20
CA ASN A 79 -11.30 -1.30 -5.32
C ASN A 79 -10.78 -0.22 -4.36
N LYS A 80 -10.37 -0.58 -3.15
CA LYS A 80 -9.73 0.36 -2.23
C LYS A 80 -8.40 0.88 -2.81
N ALA A 81 -7.65 -0.01 -3.43
CA ALA A 81 -6.38 0.36 -4.06
C ALA A 81 -6.58 1.33 -5.22
N LYS A 82 -7.66 1.17 -5.99
CA LYS A 82 -7.97 2.09 -7.09
C LYS A 82 -8.17 3.53 -6.62
N LYS A 83 -8.75 3.73 -5.44
CA LYS A 83 -8.86 5.06 -4.84
C LYS A 83 -7.47 5.65 -4.57
N LEU A 84 -6.59 4.85 -4.01
CA LEU A 84 -5.23 5.29 -3.68
C LEU A 84 -4.37 5.51 -4.91
N ASP A 85 -4.57 4.74 -5.97
CA ASP A 85 -3.79 4.89 -7.22
C ASP A 85 -3.89 6.31 -7.78
N LYS A 86 -4.98 7.02 -7.50
CA LYS A 86 -5.20 8.40 -7.95
C LYS A 86 -4.36 9.42 -7.20
N TYR A 87 -3.72 9.01 -6.11
CA TYR A 87 -2.95 9.91 -5.23
C TYR A 87 -1.44 9.87 -5.46
N TYR A 88 -0.98 9.20 -6.49
CA TYR A 88 0.47 9.04 -6.70
C TYR A 88 1.13 10.34 -7.20
N ILE A 89 0.63 10.93 -8.26
CA ILE A 89 1.23 12.14 -8.85
C ILE A 89 0.53 13.43 -8.38
N PRO A 90 -0.82 13.54 -8.44
CA PRO A 90 -1.46 14.85 -8.20
C PRO A 90 -1.27 15.41 -6.81
N THR A 91 -1.03 14.56 -5.82
CA THR A 91 -0.90 14.99 -4.42
C THR A 91 0.35 15.84 -4.18
N ARG A 92 1.35 15.75 -5.06
CA ARG A 92 2.66 16.39 -4.87
C ARG A 92 3.16 17.12 -6.09
N ASP A 93 2.40 17.11 -7.18
CA ASP A 93 2.81 17.76 -8.44
C ASP A 93 1.94 18.97 -8.69
N THR A 94 2.55 20.15 -8.56
CA THR A 94 1.86 21.43 -8.76
C THR A 94 1.29 21.55 -10.17
N ASP A 95 2.00 21.04 -11.17
CA ASP A 95 1.56 21.12 -12.58
C ASP A 95 0.35 20.24 -12.89
N SER A 96 -0.03 19.33 -11.99
CA SER A 96 -1.27 18.54 -12.14
C SER A 96 -2.52 19.41 -12.00
N TRP A 97 -2.37 20.63 -11.47
CA TRP A 97 -3.47 21.53 -11.16
C TRP A 97 -3.33 22.81 -12.00
N SER A 98 -4.41 23.24 -12.63
CA SER A 98 -4.39 24.44 -13.48
C SER A 98 -4.31 25.73 -12.67
N ASP A 99 -4.62 25.68 -11.37
CA ASP A 99 -4.63 26.82 -10.49
C ASP A 99 -4.36 26.35 -9.06
N GLY A 100 -3.66 27.18 -8.27
CA GLY A 100 -3.33 26.82 -6.89
C GLY A 100 -2.24 25.78 -6.78
N THR A 101 -2.20 25.11 -5.64
CA THR A 101 -1.20 24.10 -5.31
C THR A 101 -1.90 22.81 -4.83
N PRO A 102 -1.19 21.67 -4.78
CA PRO A 102 -1.80 20.43 -4.27
C PRO A 102 -2.42 20.60 -2.89
N GLU A 103 -1.83 21.41 -2.02
CA GLU A 103 -2.34 21.66 -0.67
C GLU A 103 -3.76 22.23 -0.66
N ASP A 104 -4.16 22.91 -1.74
CA ASP A 104 -5.48 23.54 -1.82
C ASP A 104 -6.61 22.55 -2.12
N TYR A 105 -6.30 21.34 -2.57
CA TYR A 105 -7.30 20.44 -3.14
C TYR A 105 -7.62 19.23 -2.28
N TYR A 106 -6.82 18.93 -1.28
CA TYR A 106 -7.02 17.74 -0.46
C TYR A 106 -7.60 18.13 0.90
N THR A 107 -8.62 17.40 1.32
CA THR A 107 -9.34 17.67 2.57
C THR A 107 -8.88 16.71 3.66
N LYS A 108 -9.26 17.05 4.90
CA LYS A 108 -9.08 16.16 6.04
C LYS A 108 -9.73 14.80 5.79
N GLU A 109 -10.94 14.82 5.21
CA GLU A 109 -11.67 13.58 4.89
C GLU A 109 -10.93 12.72 3.89
N ASP A 110 -10.35 13.33 2.84
CA ASP A 110 -9.53 12.62 1.86
C ASP A 110 -8.37 11.90 2.55
N ALA A 111 -7.68 12.60 3.45
CA ALA A 111 -6.51 12.07 4.13
C ALA A 111 -6.87 10.88 5.03
N PHE A 112 -7.88 11.02 5.86
CA PHE A 112 -8.26 9.93 6.77
C PHE A 112 -8.89 8.75 6.03
N ASP A 113 -9.64 8.99 4.96
CA ASP A 113 -10.15 7.91 4.10
C ASP A 113 -8.99 7.15 3.44
N ALA A 114 -8.00 7.87 2.92
CA ALA A 114 -6.82 7.26 2.31
C ALA A 114 -6.07 6.38 3.32
N ILE A 115 -5.89 6.87 4.54
CA ILE A 115 -5.22 6.13 5.61
C ILE A 115 -5.99 4.85 5.95
N GLU A 116 -7.33 4.92 6.04
CA GLU A 116 -8.14 3.74 6.31
C GLU A 116 -8.08 2.72 5.17
N CYS A 117 -8.11 3.17 3.92
CA CYS A 117 -7.92 2.29 2.77
C CYS A 117 -6.57 1.57 2.83
N SER A 118 -5.51 2.32 3.13
CA SER A 118 -4.16 1.76 3.24
C SER A 118 -4.06 0.76 4.39
N ARG A 119 -4.62 1.10 5.54
CA ARG A 119 -4.64 0.21 6.71
C ARG A 119 -5.31 -1.12 6.37
N SER A 120 -6.45 -1.08 5.67
CA SER A 120 -7.15 -2.28 5.23
C SER A 120 -6.30 -3.13 4.29
N ILE A 121 -5.62 -2.49 3.35
CA ILE A 121 -4.75 -3.19 2.38
C ILE A 121 -3.59 -3.87 3.11
N ILE A 122 -2.92 -3.15 3.99
CA ILE A 122 -1.77 -3.68 4.73
C ILE A 122 -2.20 -4.87 5.60
N THR A 123 -3.34 -4.74 6.29
CA THR A 123 -3.87 -5.82 7.14
C THR A 123 -4.17 -7.06 6.29
N GLU A 124 -4.79 -6.90 5.14
CA GLU A 124 -5.09 -8.01 4.24
C GLU A 124 -3.82 -8.71 3.76
N ILE A 125 -2.81 -7.93 3.41
CA ILE A 125 -1.53 -8.48 2.97
C ILE A 125 -0.85 -9.25 4.09
N GLU A 126 -0.83 -8.72 5.30
CA GLU A 126 -0.26 -9.42 6.46
C GLU A 126 -0.99 -10.71 6.76
N ASN A 127 -2.33 -10.71 6.67
CA ASN A 127 -3.13 -11.91 6.88
C ASN A 127 -2.86 -12.97 5.82
N LYS A 128 -2.79 -12.56 4.58
CA LYS A 128 -2.52 -13.49 3.47
C LYS A 128 -1.10 -14.07 3.58
N TRP A 129 -0.14 -13.26 3.97
CA TRP A 129 1.24 -13.73 4.19
C TRP A 129 1.29 -14.78 5.31
N ARG A 130 0.63 -14.52 6.43
CA ARG A 130 0.58 -15.48 7.54
C ARG A 130 -0.09 -16.79 7.14
N SER A 131 -1.19 -16.71 6.39
CA SER A 131 -1.87 -17.90 5.88
C SER A 131 -0.97 -18.72 4.98
N LEU A 132 -0.24 -18.05 4.09
CA LEU A 132 0.67 -18.72 3.17
C LEU A 132 1.81 -19.41 3.90
N LYS A 133 2.38 -18.77 4.91
CA LYS A 133 3.41 -19.38 5.76
C LYS A 133 2.88 -20.62 6.49
N SER A 134 1.67 -20.55 7.03
CA SER A 134 1.04 -21.67 7.73
C SER A 134 0.81 -22.85 6.80
N GLU A 135 0.34 -22.62 5.58
CA GLU A 135 0.13 -23.65 4.59
C GLU A 135 1.43 -24.37 4.23
N LEU A 136 2.49 -23.60 3.97
CA LEU A 136 3.79 -24.16 3.63
C LEU A 136 4.40 -24.94 4.79
N LYS A 137 4.19 -24.50 6.02
CA LYS A 137 4.64 -25.22 7.20
C LYS A 137 3.93 -26.56 7.34
N LYS A 138 2.63 -26.60 7.10
CA LYS A 138 1.84 -27.85 7.13
C LYS A 138 2.30 -28.85 6.07
N GLU A 139 2.61 -28.37 4.88
CA GLU A 139 3.09 -29.22 3.79
C GLU A 139 4.43 -29.88 4.13
N ARG A 140 5.26 -29.24 4.94
CA ARG A 140 6.56 -29.77 5.37
C ARG A 140 6.45 -30.82 6.47
N GLU A 141 5.34 -30.84 7.18
CA GLU A 141 5.06 -31.83 8.21
C GLU A 141 4.47 -33.11 7.61
#